data_75b09df0ce4d927b0b7dc77ee63325ad
#
_entry.id   75b09df0ce4d927b0b7dc77ee63325ad
#
_cell.length_a   1.000
_cell.length_b   1.000
_cell.length_c   1.000
_cell.angle_alpha   90.00
_cell.angle_beta   90.00
_cell.angle_gamma   90.00
#
_symmetry.space_group_name_H-M   'P 1'
#
loop_
_entity.id
_entity.type
_entity.pdbx_description
1 polymer ?
#
loop_
_entity_poly.entity_id
_entity_poly.type
_entity_poly.pdbx_seq_one_letter_code
_entity_poly.pdbx_strand_id
1 'polypeptide(L)'
;MSDPLYLAKSEDGYPALLPQMANRHGLITGATGTGKTVTLQSIAERLSYAGVPVFMADVKGDLSGAGAAGVVSPKLQKRIEELGLEGFVPYANPVAFWDVFGQGGIPVRATISDMGPLLLARLLNLNDTQTGVLQLVFKIADDQGLLLLDLKDLRAMIQHVGENAKTFTTEYGN
;
A
#
# COMPACT_ATOMS: atom_id res chain seq x y z
N MET A 1 7.46 13.40 -24.57
CA MET A 1 7.38 11.94 -24.29
C MET A 1 8.34 11.69 -23.14
N SER A 2 7.92 11.05 -22.08
CA SER A 2 8.82 10.69 -20.98
C SER A 2 9.76 9.57 -21.45
N ASP A 3 11.03 9.66 -21.06
CA ASP A 3 12.05 8.68 -21.45
C ASP A 3 11.73 7.30 -20.87
N PRO A 4 12.15 6.20 -21.54
CA PRO A 4 12.02 4.86 -21.01
C PRO A 4 12.71 4.69 -19.66
N LEU A 5 12.06 4.02 -18.72
CA LEU A 5 12.64 3.68 -17.42
C LEU A 5 13.42 2.37 -17.55
N TYR A 6 14.72 2.47 -17.72
CA TYR A 6 15.60 1.30 -17.85
C TYR A 6 15.70 0.55 -16.51
N LEU A 7 15.28 -0.72 -16.49
CA LEU A 7 15.20 -1.55 -15.29
C LEU A 7 16.38 -2.49 -15.14
N ALA A 8 16.99 -2.91 -16.23
CA ALA A 8 18.05 -3.90 -16.26
C ALA A 8 18.94 -3.73 -17.49
N LYS A 9 20.02 -4.49 -17.53
CA LYS A 9 20.86 -4.69 -18.72
C LYS A 9 20.94 -6.17 -19.01
N SER A 10 20.79 -6.54 -20.28
CA SER A 10 20.99 -7.89 -20.81
C SER A 10 21.93 -7.85 -22.02
N GLU A 11 22.29 -9.01 -22.54
CA GLU A 11 23.08 -9.12 -23.78
C GLU A 11 22.35 -8.49 -24.98
N ASP A 12 21.02 -8.57 -25.00
CA ASP A 12 20.17 -8.05 -26.08
C ASP A 12 19.81 -6.55 -25.90
N GLY A 13 20.27 -5.88 -24.84
CA GLY A 13 20.02 -4.47 -24.61
C GLY A 13 19.54 -4.11 -23.22
N TYR A 14 18.73 -3.06 -23.14
CA TYR A 14 18.24 -2.50 -21.88
C TYR A 14 16.72 -2.68 -21.77
N PRO A 15 16.23 -3.72 -21.08
CA PRO A 15 14.80 -3.82 -20.75
C PRO A 15 14.32 -2.57 -20.01
N ALA A 16 13.22 -1.99 -20.49
CA ALA A 16 12.69 -0.76 -19.96
C ALA A 16 11.17 -0.80 -19.81
N LEU A 17 10.66 -0.06 -18.81
CA LEU A 17 9.26 0.25 -18.67
C LEU A 17 8.97 1.57 -19.40
N LEU A 18 7.96 1.57 -20.26
CA LEU A 18 7.47 2.78 -20.89
C LEU A 18 6.49 3.49 -19.97
N PRO A 19 6.76 4.72 -19.49
CA PRO A 19 5.92 5.41 -18.51
C PRO A 19 4.46 5.52 -18.94
N GLN A 20 4.19 5.79 -20.22
CA GLN A 20 2.83 5.87 -20.76
C GLN A 20 2.07 4.52 -20.73
N MET A 21 2.78 3.41 -20.54
CA MET A 21 2.20 2.06 -20.43
C MET A 21 2.23 1.53 -18.98
N ALA A 22 2.76 2.31 -18.03
CA ALA A 22 2.94 1.90 -16.64
C ALA A 22 1.63 1.89 -15.82
N ASN A 23 0.52 2.35 -16.38
CA ASN A 23 -0.82 2.32 -15.78
C ASN A 23 -1.48 0.92 -15.86
N ARG A 24 -0.70 -0.14 -15.87
CA ARG A 24 -1.14 -1.53 -15.98
C ARG A 24 -0.69 -2.33 -14.76
N HIS A 25 -1.31 -3.49 -14.58
CA HIS A 25 -0.87 -4.46 -13.59
C HIS A 25 0.35 -5.21 -14.10
N GLY A 26 1.25 -5.56 -13.17
CA GLY A 26 2.43 -6.34 -13.44
C GLY A 26 2.61 -7.46 -12.41
N LEU A 27 3.32 -8.52 -12.78
CA LEU A 27 3.67 -9.61 -11.90
C LEU A 27 5.17 -9.87 -11.98
N ILE A 28 5.86 -9.80 -10.83
CA ILE A 28 7.25 -10.19 -10.68
C ILE A 28 7.29 -11.54 -9.96
N THR A 29 7.66 -12.59 -10.67
CA THR A 29 7.68 -13.95 -10.14
C THR A 29 9.07 -14.58 -10.27
N GLY A 30 9.34 -15.57 -9.45
CA GLY A 30 10.62 -16.30 -9.43
C GLY A 30 10.86 -16.97 -8.07
N ALA A 31 11.81 -17.88 -8.00
CA ALA A 31 12.25 -18.53 -6.77
C ALA A 31 12.90 -17.56 -5.77
N THR A 32 13.15 -17.99 -4.55
CA THR A 32 13.90 -17.20 -3.56
C THR A 32 15.31 -16.90 -4.06
N GLY A 33 15.78 -15.67 -3.88
CA GLY A 33 17.12 -15.26 -4.29
C GLY A 33 17.29 -14.89 -5.78
N THR A 34 16.22 -14.94 -6.59
CA THR A 34 16.28 -14.59 -8.03
C THR A 34 16.22 -13.09 -8.33
N GLY A 35 16.10 -12.23 -7.30
CA GLY A 35 16.12 -10.78 -7.46
C GLY A 35 14.76 -10.11 -7.58
N LYS A 36 13.65 -10.79 -7.20
CA LYS A 36 12.30 -10.18 -7.23
C LYS A 36 12.22 -8.84 -6.50
N THR A 37 12.70 -8.79 -5.25
CA THR A 37 12.73 -7.58 -4.43
C THR A 37 13.59 -6.50 -5.07
N VAL A 38 14.75 -6.86 -5.63
CA VAL A 38 15.63 -5.91 -6.33
C VAL A 38 14.94 -5.33 -7.57
N THR A 39 14.23 -6.16 -8.33
CA THR A 39 13.46 -5.68 -9.49
C THR A 39 12.35 -4.71 -9.07
N LEU A 40 11.63 -5.02 -7.98
CA LEU A 40 10.59 -4.15 -7.44
C LEU A 40 11.19 -2.80 -6.98
N GLN A 41 12.29 -2.84 -6.24
CA GLN A 41 13.01 -1.65 -5.82
C GLN A 41 13.48 -0.82 -7.03
N SER A 42 14.07 -1.45 -8.04
CA SER A 42 14.51 -0.74 -9.26
C SER A 42 13.36 -0.04 -9.98
N ILE A 43 12.18 -0.66 -10.06
CA ILE A 43 11.00 -0.03 -10.64
C ILE A 43 10.58 1.19 -9.80
N ALA A 44 10.52 1.02 -8.47
CA ALA A 44 10.13 2.09 -7.55
C ALA A 44 11.10 3.27 -7.61
N GLU A 45 12.40 3.02 -7.61
CA GLU A 45 13.46 4.03 -7.76
C GLU A 45 13.35 4.81 -9.06
N ARG A 46 13.15 4.11 -10.18
CA ARG A 46 13.01 4.75 -11.49
C ARG A 46 11.75 5.61 -11.59
N LEU A 47 10.64 5.15 -11.03
CA LEU A 47 9.41 5.92 -10.96
C LEU A 47 9.59 7.15 -10.06
N SER A 48 10.20 6.98 -8.88
CA SER A 48 10.52 8.08 -7.96
C SER A 48 11.42 9.12 -8.63
N TYR A 49 12.48 8.69 -9.33
CA TYR A 49 13.36 9.57 -10.08
C TYR A 49 12.62 10.36 -11.17
N ALA A 50 11.64 9.73 -11.81
CA ALA A 50 10.78 10.38 -12.80
C ALA A 50 9.70 11.31 -12.16
N GLY A 51 9.69 11.48 -10.84
CA GLY A 51 8.73 12.33 -10.12
C GLY A 51 7.37 11.67 -9.89
N VAL A 52 7.27 10.36 -10.05
CA VAL A 52 6.03 9.60 -9.81
C VAL A 52 6.03 9.08 -8.37
N PRO A 53 5.02 9.43 -7.55
CA PRO A 53 4.90 8.88 -6.21
C PRO A 53 4.65 7.37 -6.26
N VAL A 54 5.36 6.63 -5.39
CA VAL A 54 5.26 5.17 -5.30
C VAL A 54 4.83 4.78 -3.89
N PHE A 55 3.81 3.94 -3.80
CA PHE A 55 3.40 3.31 -2.54
C PHE A 55 3.79 1.84 -2.55
N MET A 56 4.46 1.39 -1.48
CA MET A 56 4.86 -0.01 -1.31
C MET A 56 4.44 -0.53 0.06
N ALA A 57 3.87 -1.74 0.09
CA ALA A 57 3.60 -2.44 1.34
C ALA A 57 4.78 -3.39 1.63
N ASP A 58 5.46 -3.16 2.75
CA ASP A 58 6.62 -3.94 3.18
C ASP A 58 6.29 -4.79 4.41
N VAL A 59 6.01 -6.07 4.18
CA VAL A 59 5.66 -7.01 5.26
C VAL A 59 6.92 -7.55 5.97
N LYS A 60 8.06 -7.57 5.27
CA LYS A 60 9.30 -8.20 5.76
C LYS A 60 10.37 -7.20 6.21
N GLY A 61 10.21 -5.91 5.86
CA GLY A 61 11.20 -4.87 6.12
C GLY A 61 12.38 -4.86 5.14
N ASP A 62 12.29 -5.60 4.02
CA ASP A 62 13.37 -5.70 3.04
C ASP A 62 13.33 -4.59 1.95
N LEU A 63 12.28 -3.79 1.91
CA LEU A 63 12.15 -2.64 1.02
C LEU A 63 12.68 -1.32 1.64
N SER A 64 12.83 -1.27 2.94
CA SER A 64 13.22 -0.05 3.68
C SER A 64 14.58 0.52 3.27
N GLY A 65 15.46 -0.33 2.74
CA GLY A 65 16.77 0.07 2.20
C GLY A 65 16.69 1.11 1.07
N ALA A 66 15.54 1.26 0.40
CA ALA A 66 15.36 2.28 -0.64
C ALA A 66 15.52 3.73 -0.12
N GLY A 67 15.33 3.97 1.18
CA GLY A 67 15.51 5.27 1.83
C GLY A 67 16.96 5.63 2.19
N ALA A 68 17.92 4.76 1.93
CA ALA A 68 19.33 5.00 2.24
C ALA A 68 20.22 4.73 1.03
N ALA A 69 21.28 5.52 0.87
CA ALA A 69 22.28 5.24 -0.17
C ALA A 69 22.96 3.91 0.12
N GLY A 70 22.95 3.02 -0.84
CA GLY A 70 23.62 1.73 -0.75
C GLY A 70 25.15 1.86 -0.72
N VAL A 71 25.82 0.80 -0.25
CA VAL A 71 27.28 0.69 -0.30
C VAL A 71 27.66 -0.28 -1.43
N VAL A 72 28.60 0.12 -2.27
CA VAL A 72 29.10 -0.75 -3.34
C VAL A 72 29.96 -1.85 -2.71
N SER A 73 29.38 -3.02 -2.52
CA SER A 73 30.10 -4.20 -2.06
C SER A 73 31.02 -4.76 -3.17
N PRO A 74 32.04 -5.56 -2.85
CA PRO A 74 32.87 -6.21 -3.88
C PRO A 74 32.07 -7.04 -4.89
N LYS A 75 30.99 -7.69 -4.44
CA LYS A 75 30.08 -8.45 -5.31
C LYS A 75 29.32 -7.53 -6.26
N LEU A 76 28.85 -6.37 -5.79
CA LEU A 76 28.16 -5.39 -6.60
C LEU A 76 29.14 -4.74 -7.58
N GLN A 77 30.35 -4.40 -7.14
CA GLN A 77 31.39 -3.85 -8.01
C GLN A 77 31.68 -4.78 -9.18
N LYS A 78 31.92 -6.07 -8.91
CA LYS A 78 32.11 -7.08 -9.96
C LYS A 78 30.94 -7.11 -10.95
N ARG A 79 29.70 -7.02 -10.44
CA ARG A 79 28.50 -7.01 -11.29
C ARG A 79 28.39 -5.76 -12.15
N ILE A 80 28.77 -4.59 -11.64
CA ILE A 80 28.84 -3.33 -12.38
C ILE A 80 29.82 -3.45 -13.56
N GLU A 81 30.99 -4.01 -13.29
CA GLU A 81 32.03 -4.24 -14.30
C GLU A 81 31.60 -5.23 -15.37
N GLU A 82 31.05 -6.39 -14.98
CA GLU A 82 30.53 -7.41 -15.89
C GLU A 82 29.42 -6.85 -16.82
N LEU A 83 28.59 -5.98 -16.30
CA LEU A 83 27.51 -5.35 -17.07
C LEU A 83 27.96 -4.09 -17.81
N GLY A 84 29.18 -3.59 -17.56
CA GLY A 84 29.67 -2.33 -18.13
C GLY A 84 28.76 -1.15 -17.81
N LEU A 85 28.32 -1.03 -16.55
CA LEU A 85 27.48 0.08 -16.08
C LEU A 85 28.37 1.26 -15.74
N GLU A 86 28.45 2.24 -16.64
CA GLU A 86 29.19 3.47 -16.40
C GLU A 86 28.39 4.43 -15.52
N GLY A 87 29.07 5.12 -14.60
CA GLY A 87 28.45 6.16 -13.78
C GLY A 87 27.46 5.64 -12.73
N PHE A 88 27.52 4.35 -12.37
CA PHE A 88 26.65 3.83 -11.30
C PHE A 88 27.05 4.42 -9.95
N VAL A 89 26.14 5.17 -9.35
CA VAL A 89 26.30 5.76 -8.01
C VAL A 89 25.05 5.42 -7.19
N PRO A 90 25.22 4.73 -6.03
CA PRO A 90 24.11 4.51 -5.12
C PRO A 90 23.59 5.84 -4.56
N TYR A 91 22.28 6.00 -4.49
CA TYR A 91 21.64 7.18 -3.91
C TYR A 91 20.49 6.79 -2.99
N ALA A 92 20.07 7.70 -2.12
CA ALA A 92 18.89 7.54 -1.28
C ALA A 92 17.68 8.13 -1.97
N ASN A 93 16.58 7.40 -1.98
CA ASN A 93 15.30 7.95 -2.45
C ASN A 93 14.62 8.74 -1.33
N PRO A 94 13.80 9.76 -1.64
CA PRO A 94 12.94 10.43 -0.66
C PRO A 94 11.82 9.46 -0.25
N VAL A 95 11.93 8.88 0.95
CA VAL A 95 10.98 7.87 1.45
C VAL A 95 10.34 8.36 2.74
N ALA A 96 9.01 8.23 2.84
CA ALA A 96 8.26 8.36 4.07
C ALA A 96 7.85 6.95 4.56
N PHE A 97 8.34 6.56 5.72
CA PHE A 97 7.98 5.28 6.34
C PHE A 97 6.71 5.45 7.16
N TRP A 98 5.67 4.74 6.79
CA TRP A 98 4.45 4.64 7.56
C TRP A 98 4.49 3.36 8.39
N ASP A 99 4.25 3.50 9.70
CA ASP A 99 4.39 2.40 10.64
C ASP A 99 3.10 2.21 11.45
N VAL A 100 2.48 1.05 11.26
CA VAL A 100 1.25 0.68 11.98
C VAL A 100 1.50 0.58 13.50
N PHE A 101 2.70 0.18 13.90
CA PHE A 101 3.07 0.02 15.31
C PHE A 101 3.69 1.28 15.91
N GLY A 102 4.11 2.25 15.08
CA GLY A 102 4.70 3.52 15.53
C GLY A 102 6.06 3.37 16.19
N GLN A 103 6.85 2.36 15.79
CA GLN A 103 8.17 2.06 16.36
C GLN A 103 9.32 2.67 15.57
N GLY A 104 9.21 2.74 14.26
CA GLY A 104 10.31 3.17 13.38
C GLY A 104 9.91 4.15 12.28
N GLY A 105 8.68 4.62 12.28
CA GLY A 105 8.16 5.49 11.24
C GLY A 105 7.02 6.39 11.70
N ILE A 106 6.35 7.04 10.76
CA ILE A 106 5.18 7.87 11.02
C ILE A 106 4.01 6.95 11.40
N PRO A 107 3.46 7.06 12.61
CA PRO A 107 2.39 6.16 13.03
C PRO A 107 1.13 6.38 12.18
N VAL A 108 0.62 5.30 11.62
CA VAL A 108 -0.61 5.29 10.83
C VAL A 108 -1.77 4.80 11.70
N ARG A 109 -2.86 5.51 11.65
CA ARG A 109 -4.12 5.16 12.31
C ARG A 109 -5.25 5.36 11.30
N ALA A 110 -6.31 4.58 11.47
CA ALA A 110 -7.54 4.74 10.70
C ALA A 110 -8.71 4.83 11.68
N THR A 111 -9.67 5.68 11.38
CA THR A 111 -10.94 5.70 12.12
C THR A 111 -11.83 4.55 11.63
N ILE A 112 -12.85 4.23 12.41
CA ILE A 112 -13.88 3.28 11.99
C ILE A 112 -14.61 3.81 10.73
N SER A 113 -14.90 5.11 10.67
CA SER A 113 -15.49 5.73 9.48
C SER A 113 -14.62 5.58 8.23
N ASP A 114 -13.28 5.76 8.34
CA ASP A 114 -12.36 5.59 7.21
C ASP A 114 -12.31 4.16 6.69
N MET A 115 -12.39 3.18 7.58
CA MET A 115 -12.40 1.75 7.21
C MET A 115 -13.68 1.35 6.50
N GLY A 116 -14.81 1.88 6.93
CA GLY A 116 -16.11 1.58 6.41
C GLY A 116 -16.61 0.15 6.72
N PRO A 117 -17.91 -0.10 6.46
CA PRO A 117 -18.56 -1.34 6.90
C PRO A 117 -18.05 -2.58 6.18
N LEU A 118 -17.65 -2.50 4.91
CA LEU A 118 -17.22 -3.66 4.13
C LEU A 118 -15.87 -4.21 4.58
N LEU A 119 -14.90 -3.34 4.86
CA LEU A 119 -13.59 -3.77 5.36
C LEU A 119 -13.72 -4.31 6.79
N LEU A 120 -14.48 -3.65 7.64
CA LEU A 120 -14.74 -4.12 9.00
C LEU A 120 -15.46 -5.47 9.01
N ALA A 121 -16.47 -5.68 8.17
CA ALA A 121 -17.16 -6.96 8.05
C ALA A 121 -16.19 -8.11 7.72
N ARG A 122 -15.26 -7.87 6.81
CA ARG A 122 -14.20 -8.85 6.47
C ARG A 122 -13.24 -9.10 7.62
N LEU A 123 -12.76 -8.05 8.28
CA LEU A 123 -11.84 -8.16 9.41
C LEU A 123 -12.45 -8.91 10.59
N LEU A 124 -13.74 -8.71 10.83
CA LEU A 124 -14.48 -9.33 11.92
C LEU A 124 -15.10 -10.69 11.53
N ASN A 125 -14.93 -11.15 10.28
CA ASN A 125 -15.53 -12.37 9.75
C ASN A 125 -17.05 -12.43 9.95
N LEU A 126 -17.75 -11.33 9.67
CA LEU A 126 -19.19 -11.25 9.83
C LEU A 126 -19.92 -12.04 8.74
N ASN A 127 -21.06 -12.65 9.08
CA ASN A 127 -21.96 -13.24 8.11
C ASN A 127 -22.79 -12.15 7.38
N ASP A 128 -23.58 -12.55 6.38
CA ASP A 128 -24.34 -11.61 5.54
C ASP A 128 -25.33 -10.77 6.34
N THR A 129 -26.03 -11.37 7.29
CA THR A 129 -26.97 -10.65 8.18
C THR A 129 -26.25 -9.61 9.05
N GLN A 130 -25.15 -10.00 9.66
CA GLN A 130 -24.34 -9.08 10.48
C GLN A 130 -23.72 -7.97 9.65
N THR A 131 -23.29 -8.30 8.43
CA THR A 131 -22.77 -7.32 7.46
C THR A 131 -23.85 -6.31 7.08
N GLY A 132 -25.07 -6.77 6.80
CA GLY A 132 -26.21 -5.89 6.50
C GLY A 132 -26.54 -4.94 7.67
N VAL A 133 -26.57 -5.46 8.91
CA VAL A 133 -26.75 -4.62 10.09
C VAL A 133 -25.63 -3.60 10.24
N LEU A 134 -24.38 -4.00 10.04
CA LEU A 134 -23.25 -3.08 10.09
C LEU A 134 -23.35 -1.97 9.05
N GLN A 135 -23.72 -2.30 7.82
CA GLN A 135 -23.95 -1.32 6.74
C GLN A 135 -25.04 -0.32 7.11
N LEU A 136 -26.15 -0.80 7.71
CA LEU A 136 -27.24 0.06 8.18
C LEU A 136 -26.76 1.01 9.27
N VAL A 137 -25.98 0.52 10.24
CA VAL A 137 -25.41 1.35 11.31
C VAL A 137 -24.55 2.47 10.75
N PHE A 138 -23.68 2.17 9.78
CA PHE A 138 -22.86 3.18 9.11
C PHE A 138 -23.71 4.19 8.34
N LYS A 139 -24.71 3.72 7.60
CA LYS A 139 -25.61 4.60 6.87
C LYS A 139 -26.33 5.58 7.81
N ILE A 140 -26.87 5.09 8.92
CA ILE A 140 -27.55 5.94 9.92
C ILE A 140 -26.58 6.98 10.51
N ALA A 141 -25.33 6.54 10.82
CA ALA A 141 -24.30 7.45 11.33
C ALA A 141 -23.98 8.56 10.31
N ASP A 142 -23.80 8.20 9.05
CA ASP A 142 -23.52 9.15 7.98
C ASP A 142 -24.67 10.11 7.74
N ASP A 143 -25.92 9.63 7.69
CA ASP A 143 -27.12 10.45 7.50
C ASP A 143 -27.33 11.44 8.68
N GLN A 144 -26.87 11.09 9.86
CA GLN A 144 -26.91 11.95 11.06
C GLN A 144 -25.65 12.80 11.25
N GLY A 145 -24.66 12.69 10.38
CA GLY A 145 -23.39 13.42 10.46
C GLY A 145 -22.52 13.00 11.64
N LEU A 146 -22.67 11.76 12.14
CA LEU A 146 -21.91 11.20 13.24
C LEU A 146 -20.65 10.49 12.74
N LEU A 147 -19.48 10.89 13.26
CA LEU A 147 -18.21 10.24 12.97
C LEU A 147 -18.00 9.08 13.94
N LEU A 148 -17.70 7.90 13.39
CA LEU A 148 -17.27 6.74 14.16
C LEU A 148 -15.74 6.75 14.23
N LEU A 149 -15.18 7.28 15.31
CA LEU A 149 -13.74 7.44 15.45
C LEU A 149 -13.07 6.14 15.92
N ASP A 150 -13.69 5.45 16.86
CA ASP A 150 -13.15 4.21 17.40
C ASP A 150 -14.22 3.11 17.59
N LEU A 151 -13.79 1.96 18.13
CA LEU A 151 -14.71 0.84 18.39
C LEU A 151 -15.74 1.13 19.47
N LYS A 152 -15.51 2.12 20.33
CA LYS A 152 -16.50 2.51 21.37
C LYS A 152 -17.65 3.26 20.74
N ASP A 153 -17.34 4.15 19.79
CA ASP A 153 -18.36 4.87 19.00
C ASP A 153 -19.21 3.89 18.19
N LEU A 154 -18.55 2.95 17.51
CA LEU A 154 -19.26 1.91 16.77
C LEU A 154 -20.18 1.08 17.68
N ARG A 155 -19.70 0.68 18.87
CA ARG A 155 -20.50 -0.08 19.82
C ARG A 155 -21.71 0.73 20.30
N ALA A 156 -21.50 2.00 20.65
CA ALA A 156 -22.57 2.89 21.08
C ALA A 156 -23.62 3.08 19.98
N MET A 157 -23.17 3.23 18.72
CA MET A 157 -24.07 3.38 17.58
C MET A 157 -24.86 2.09 17.29
N ILE A 158 -24.24 0.92 17.36
CA ILE A 158 -24.94 -0.37 17.25
C ILE A 158 -26.01 -0.51 18.34
N GLN A 159 -25.69 -0.16 19.57
CA GLN A 159 -26.64 -0.20 20.66
C GLN A 159 -27.80 0.78 20.43
N HIS A 160 -27.52 2.01 20.05
CA HIS A 160 -28.52 3.02 19.72
C HIS A 160 -29.49 2.57 18.61
N VAL A 161 -28.95 2.00 17.53
CA VAL A 161 -29.77 1.46 16.45
C VAL A 161 -30.62 0.29 16.93
N GLY A 162 -30.09 -0.60 17.76
CA GLY A 162 -30.82 -1.71 18.35
C GLY A 162 -31.98 -1.27 19.26
N GLU A 163 -31.75 -0.29 20.14
CA GLU A 163 -32.76 0.28 21.04
C GLU A 163 -33.89 1.01 20.29
N ASN A 164 -33.57 1.57 19.12
CA ASN A 164 -34.50 2.32 18.25
C ASN A 164 -34.90 1.57 16.98
N ALA A 165 -34.76 0.24 16.96
CA ALA A 165 -34.95 -0.59 15.78
C ALA A 165 -36.30 -0.35 15.05
N LYS A 166 -37.38 -0.15 15.78
CA LYS A 166 -38.73 0.11 15.20
C LYS A 166 -38.75 1.40 14.36
N THR A 167 -38.11 2.45 14.85
CA THR A 167 -38.02 3.74 14.14
C THR A 167 -37.20 3.59 12.87
N PHE A 168 -36.01 2.98 12.97
CA PHE A 168 -35.12 2.78 11.85
C PHE A 168 -35.65 1.77 10.81
N THR A 169 -36.39 0.74 11.22
CA THR A 169 -37.10 -0.15 10.30
C THR A 169 -38.13 0.61 9.47
N THR A 170 -38.82 1.58 10.03
CA THR A 170 -39.78 2.41 9.30
C THR A 170 -39.08 3.34 8.30
N GLU A 171 -37.93 3.88 8.66
CA GLU A 171 -37.21 4.86 7.87
C GLU A 171 -36.32 4.23 6.78
N TYR A 172 -35.65 3.11 7.09
CA TYR A 172 -34.64 2.46 6.22
C TYR A 172 -35.09 1.11 5.65
N GLY A 173 -36.25 0.59 6.05
CA GLY A 173 -36.75 -0.72 5.64
C GLY A 173 -36.27 -1.88 6.52
N ASN A 174 -36.69 -3.09 6.16
CA ASN A 174 -36.28 -4.34 6.82
C ASN A 174 -35.01 -4.93 6.20
#